data_587b9e95f7049c67e95e2b4c4e436f56
#
_entry.id   587b9e95f7049c67e95e2b4c4e436f56
#
_cell.length_a   1.000
_cell.length_b   1.000
_cell.length_c   1.000
_cell.angle_alpha   90.00
_cell.angle_beta   90.00
_cell.angle_gamma   90.00
#
_symmetry.space_group_name_H-M   'P 1'
#
loop_
_entity.id
_entity.type
_entity.pdbx_description
1 polymer ?
#
loop_
_entity_poly.entity_id
_entity_poly.type
_entity_poly.pdbx_seq_one_letter_code
_entity_poly.pdbx_strand_id
1 'polypeptide(L)'
;MTPFLYRIAQAFYKKYGNEISRLAFVFPNRRSGIFFQKYLAEVSGKPIFSPKVTTINDLMAELSPYTLIDRISLLVTLYKKYIELRKSDETFDNFVFWGDMLLGDFDDVDKYMVDARQLFTNIHDLKEIDEFYLTEEQIEIVKRFWGHLFFPSTESDNKQQFIQLWQILFDLYTGLRDELSSRNKAYEGMIFRDVAERSKRKESINLPYTQVVFIGFNAITEAEKIFMEYLRDIGIGDFYWDYYAPTLQDSYNKAAFFLNDNKRRFPSKIEIDEHIEQTPQIELISIPSAVGQAKQATDILQSLIDNNHLSPEKAINTAIVLPDEELLLPMLYSIPPEISTVNTTMGYTLQHTTVAAL
;
A
#
# COMPACT_ATOMS: atom_id res chain seq x y z
N MET A 1 -28.15 1.56 1.02
CA MET A 1 -27.06 2.43 1.54
C MET A 1 -26.36 3.08 0.37
N THR A 2 -26.19 4.40 0.38
CA THR A 2 -25.49 5.10 -0.69
C THR A 2 -23.98 5.00 -0.47
N PRO A 3 -23.20 4.42 -1.40
CA PRO A 3 -21.76 4.24 -1.21
C PRO A 3 -21.03 5.56 -1.00
N PHE A 4 -19.96 5.53 -0.20
CA PHE A 4 -19.12 6.71 0.07
C PHE A 4 -18.65 7.39 -1.21
N LEU A 5 -18.11 6.64 -2.17
CA LEU A 5 -17.63 7.18 -3.45
C LEU A 5 -18.75 7.82 -4.29
N TYR A 6 -19.98 7.29 -4.20
CA TYR A 6 -21.14 7.91 -4.86
C TYR A 6 -21.45 9.28 -4.27
N ARG A 7 -21.46 9.40 -2.93
CA ARG A 7 -21.70 10.67 -2.23
C ARG A 7 -20.64 11.71 -2.59
N ILE A 8 -19.36 11.30 -2.67
CA ILE A 8 -18.29 12.18 -3.14
C ILE A 8 -18.53 12.62 -4.58
N ALA A 9 -18.82 11.69 -5.50
CA ALA A 9 -19.12 12.01 -6.90
C ALA A 9 -20.27 13.00 -7.01
N GLN A 10 -21.35 12.78 -6.25
CA GLN A 10 -22.53 13.65 -6.22
C GLN A 10 -22.21 15.07 -5.71
N ALA A 11 -21.47 15.17 -4.60
CA ALA A 11 -21.10 16.45 -4.01
C ALA A 11 -20.20 17.27 -4.96
N PHE A 12 -19.20 16.61 -5.56
CA PHE A 12 -18.30 17.28 -6.50
C PHE A 12 -19.00 17.68 -7.81
N TYR A 13 -19.81 16.79 -8.37
CA TYR A 13 -20.57 17.14 -9.59
C TYR A 13 -21.58 18.25 -9.35
N LYS A 14 -22.26 18.25 -8.21
CA LYS A 14 -23.16 19.34 -7.81
C LYS A 14 -22.43 20.70 -7.71
N LYS A 15 -21.20 20.70 -7.19
CA LYS A 15 -20.41 21.93 -7.00
C LYS A 15 -19.75 22.43 -8.28
N TYR A 16 -19.14 21.52 -9.07
CA TYR A 16 -18.27 21.86 -10.18
C TYR A 16 -18.91 21.64 -11.56
N GLY A 17 -19.93 20.80 -11.67
CA GLY A 17 -20.53 20.46 -12.95
C GLY A 17 -19.49 20.03 -13.98
N ASN A 18 -19.46 20.67 -15.13
CA ASN A 18 -18.50 20.37 -16.21
C ASN A 18 -17.05 20.78 -15.86
N GLU A 19 -16.85 21.72 -14.93
CA GLU A 19 -15.51 22.14 -14.48
C GLU A 19 -14.79 21.05 -13.66
N ILE A 20 -15.48 19.94 -13.33
CA ILE A 20 -14.88 18.80 -12.66
C ILE A 20 -13.69 18.21 -13.43
N SER A 21 -13.66 18.41 -14.75
CA SER A 21 -12.54 18.01 -15.61
C SER A 21 -11.20 18.67 -15.28
N ARG A 22 -11.21 19.78 -14.52
CA ARG A 22 -10.00 20.46 -14.06
C ARG A 22 -9.45 19.93 -12.75
N LEU A 23 -10.13 18.96 -12.14
CA LEU A 23 -9.75 18.36 -10.88
C LEU A 23 -8.98 17.06 -11.10
N ALA A 24 -8.11 16.72 -10.12
CA ALA A 24 -7.53 15.40 -10.01
C ALA A 24 -8.09 14.68 -8.77
N PHE A 25 -8.57 13.46 -8.95
CA PHE A 25 -9.04 12.60 -7.88
C PHE A 25 -8.04 11.48 -7.66
N VAL A 26 -7.50 11.40 -6.45
CA VAL A 26 -6.40 10.51 -6.07
C VAL A 26 -6.90 9.47 -5.10
N PHE A 27 -6.61 8.21 -5.39
CA PHE A 27 -7.05 7.04 -4.63
C PHE A 27 -5.86 6.20 -4.16
N PRO A 28 -6.01 5.40 -3.08
CA PRO A 28 -4.98 4.46 -2.65
C PRO A 28 -4.79 3.29 -3.64
N ASN A 29 -5.81 2.99 -4.46
CA ASN A 29 -5.76 1.90 -5.44
C ASN A 29 -6.62 2.21 -6.66
N ARG A 30 -6.34 1.50 -7.78
CA ARG A 30 -7.03 1.72 -9.06
C ARG A 30 -8.51 1.35 -9.04
N ARG A 31 -8.90 0.34 -8.24
CA ARG A 31 -10.29 -0.12 -8.16
C ARG A 31 -11.21 0.99 -7.65
N SER A 32 -10.81 1.68 -6.58
CA SER A 32 -11.59 2.81 -6.05
C SER A 32 -11.82 3.89 -7.10
N GLY A 33 -10.79 4.17 -7.91
CA GLY A 33 -10.90 5.12 -9.03
C GLY A 33 -11.91 4.68 -10.09
N ILE A 34 -11.94 3.38 -10.45
CA ILE A 34 -12.91 2.83 -11.41
C ILE A 34 -14.35 2.97 -10.88
N PHE A 35 -14.59 2.62 -9.62
CA PHE A 35 -15.91 2.79 -9.01
C PHE A 35 -16.32 4.27 -8.92
N PHE A 36 -15.39 5.15 -8.60
CA PHE A 36 -15.66 6.58 -8.61
C PHE A 36 -16.07 7.09 -9.98
N GLN A 37 -15.37 6.68 -11.05
CA GLN A 37 -15.73 7.04 -12.44
C GLN A 37 -17.12 6.51 -12.80
N LYS A 38 -17.46 5.27 -12.43
CA LYS A 38 -18.79 4.71 -12.62
C LYS A 38 -19.85 5.58 -11.94
N TYR A 39 -19.67 5.89 -10.67
CA TYR A 39 -20.62 6.72 -9.92
C TYR A 39 -20.70 8.15 -10.45
N LEU A 40 -19.60 8.72 -10.90
CA LEU A 40 -19.61 10.04 -11.51
C LEU A 40 -20.41 10.05 -12.82
N ALA A 41 -20.31 9.00 -13.64
CA ALA A 41 -21.11 8.84 -14.84
C ALA A 41 -22.61 8.68 -14.52
N GLU A 42 -22.95 7.90 -13.49
CA GLU A 42 -24.32 7.76 -13.01
C GLU A 42 -24.91 9.09 -12.54
N VAL A 43 -24.16 9.84 -11.74
CA VAL A 43 -24.58 11.15 -11.20
C VAL A 43 -24.71 12.20 -12.28
N SER A 44 -23.83 12.22 -13.27
CA SER A 44 -23.87 13.22 -14.34
C SER A 44 -25.05 13.02 -15.29
N GLY A 45 -25.47 11.77 -15.51
CA GLY A 45 -26.55 11.40 -16.43
C GLY A 45 -26.34 11.80 -17.89
N LYS A 46 -25.18 12.37 -18.21
CA LYS A 46 -24.80 12.85 -19.55
C LYS A 46 -23.28 12.75 -19.74
N PRO A 47 -22.81 12.74 -21.00
CA PRO A 47 -21.37 12.78 -21.28
C PRO A 47 -20.72 14.02 -20.68
N ILE A 48 -19.58 13.83 -20.00
CA ILE A 48 -18.74 14.90 -19.45
C ILE A 48 -17.28 14.64 -19.81
N PHE A 49 -16.47 15.70 -19.82
CA PHE A 49 -15.02 15.51 -19.83
C PHE A 49 -14.58 14.96 -18.48
N SER A 50 -13.94 13.78 -18.52
CA SER A 50 -13.51 13.10 -17.29
C SER A 50 -12.46 13.92 -16.56
N PRO A 51 -12.55 14.05 -15.23
CA PRO A 51 -11.43 14.50 -14.43
C PRO A 51 -10.25 13.51 -14.51
N LYS A 52 -9.07 13.93 -14.08
CA LYS A 52 -7.97 12.99 -13.83
C LYS A 52 -8.37 12.10 -12.66
N VAL A 53 -8.35 10.80 -12.87
CA VAL A 53 -8.53 9.78 -11.82
C VAL A 53 -7.27 8.93 -11.79
N THR A 54 -6.58 8.90 -10.66
CA THR A 54 -5.25 8.30 -10.54
C THR A 54 -5.03 7.69 -9.15
N THR A 55 -3.98 6.90 -9.00
CA THR A 55 -3.51 6.46 -7.67
C THR A 55 -2.45 7.41 -7.14
N ILE A 56 -2.17 7.33 -5.84
CA ILE A 56 -1.09 8.12 -5.23
C ILE A 56 0.27 7.76 -5.85
N ASN A 57 0.51 6.47 -6.11
CA ASN A 57 1.76 5.99 -6.71
C ASN A 57 1.95 6.56 -8.13
N ASP A 58 0.89 6.50 -8.95
CA ASP A 58 0.93 7.05 -10.30
C ASP A 58 1.13 8.58 -10.28
N LEU A 59 0.48 9.28 -9.33
CA LEU A 59 0.65 10.73 -9.18
C LEU A 59 2.08 11.09 -8.75
N MET A 60 2.64 10.42 -7.75
CA MET A 60 4.02 10.64 -7.30
C MET A 60 5.01 10.39 -8.44
N ALA A 61 4.79 9.34 -9.24
CA ALA A 61 5.63 9.02 -10.39
C ALA A 61 5.54 10.10 -11.49
N GLU A 62 4.37 10.69 -11.74
CA GLU A 62 4.19 11.80 -12.69
C GLU A 62 4.92 13.09 -12.24
N LEU A 63 5.07 13.28 -10.93
CA LEU A 63 5.67 14.50 -10.35
C LEU A 63 7.18 14.42 -10.18
N SER A 64 7.76 13.24 -10.19
CA SER A 64 9.19 13.02 -10.08
C SER A 64 9.88 13.09 -11.44
N PRO A 65 11.13 13.58 -11.52
CA PRO A 65 11.93 13.54 -12.74
C PRO A 65 12.41 12.12 -13.09
N TYR A 66 12.29 11.18 -12.16
CA TYR A 66 12.77 9.82 -12.33
C TYR A 66 11.74 8.92 -13.00
N THR A 67 12.22 7.92 -13.73
CA THR A 67 11.40 6.84 -14.29
C THR A 67 11.52 5.59 -13.41
N LEU A 68 10.41 4.94 -13.10
CA LEU A 68 10.42 3.68 -12.36
C LEU A 68 11.26 2.62 -13.10
N ILE A 69 12.12 1.95 -12.36
CA ILE A 69 12.88 0.78 -12.82
C ILE A 69 12.06 -0.49 -12.53
N ASP A 70 12.16 -1.47 -13.42
CA ASP A 70 11.55 -2.78 -13.18
C ASP A 70 12.27 -3.55 -12.05
N ARG A 71 11.54 -4.46 -11.40
CA ARG A 71 12.01 -5.20 -10.22
C ARG A 71 13.27 -6.01 -10.48
N ILE A 72 13.38 -6.66 -11.64
CA ILE A 72 14.53 -7.51 -11.99
C ILE A 72 15.76 -6.66 -12.21
N SER A 73 15.66 -5.59 -13.01
CA SER A 73 16.76 -4.65 -13.23
C SER A 73 17.22 -3.98 -11.95
N LEU A 74 16.29 -3.67 -11.04
CA LEU A 74 16.60 -3.11 -9.72
C LEU A 74 17.41 -4.10 -8.88
N LEU A 75 16.97 -5.35 -8.80
CA LEU A 75 17.63 -6.41 -8.04
C LEU A 75 19.04 -6.72 -8.59
N VAL A 76 19.18 -6.77 -9.93
CA VAL A 76 20.49 -6.94 -10.57
C VAL A 76 21.42 -5.74 -10.29
N THR A 77 20.88 -4.52 -10.25
CA THR A 77 21.67 -3.34 -9.93
C THR A 77 22.15 -3.38 -8.48
N LEU A 78 21.27 -3.76 -7.55
CA LEU A 78 21.63 -3.95 -6.14
C LEU A 78 22.71 -5.03 -5.98
N TYR A 79 22.55 -6.18 -6.65
CA TYR A 79 23.54 -7.26 -6.61
C TYR A 79 24.92 -6.81 -7.08
N LYS A 80 25.01 -6.08 -8.18
CA LYS A 80 26.29 -5.54 -8.68
C LYS A 80 26.96 -4.64 -7.66
N LYS A 81 26.20 -3.74 -7.01
CA LYS A 81 26.71 -2.90 -5.93
C LYS A 81 27.15 -3.69 -4.71
N TYR A 82 26.39 -4.72 -4.34
CA TYR A 82 26.76 -5.60 -3.25
C TYR A 82 28.08 -6.33 -3.49
N ILE A 83 28.27 -6.94 -4.66
CA ILE A 83 29.53 -7.63 -5.03
C ILE A 83 30.72 -6.64 -5.07
N GLU A 84 30.50 -5.43 -5.60
CA GLU A 84 31.52 -4.37 -5.62
C GLU A 84 31.98 -4.00 -4.19
N LEU A 85 31.05 -3.81 -3.26
CA LEU A 85 31.34 -3.40 -1.88
C LEU A 85 31.95 -4.53 -1.05
N ARG A 86 31.40 -5.74 -1.15
CA ARG A 86 31.88 -6.90 -0.37
C ARG A 86 33.05 -7.61 -0.96
N LYS A 87 33.34 -7.46 -2.25
CA LYS A 87 34.32 -8.28 -3.00
C LYS A 87 34.06 -9.77 -2.79
N SER A 88 32.78 -10.16 -2.80
CA SER A 88 32.29 -11.51 -2.52
C SER A 88 32.13 -12.30 -3.80
N ASP A 89 32.32 -13.64 -3.71
CA ASP A 89 32.05 -14.57 -4.81
C ASP A 89 30.62 -15.14 -4.71
N GLU A 90 29.74 -14.53 -3.91
CA GLU A 90 28.36 -14.95 -3.75
C GLU A 90 27.61 -14.92 -5.07
N THR A 91 26.88 -15.98 -5.38
CA THR A 91 26.13 -16.07 -6.63
C THR A 91 24.85 -15.27 -6.56
N PHE A 92 24.32 -14.85 -7.72
CA PHE A 92 23.06 -14.12 -7.81
C PHE A 92 21.90 -14.92 -7.21
N ASP A 93 21.88 -16.25 -7.38
CA ASP A 93 20.81 -17.11 -6.87
C ASP A 93 20.74 -17.09 -5.33
N ASN A 94 21.89 -17.04 -4.66
CA ASN A 94 21.91 -16.91 -3.19
C ASN A 94 21.52 -15.51 -2.73
N PHE A 95 21.87 -14.49 -3.53
CA PHE A 95 21.58 -13.09 -3.23
C PHE A 95 20.10 -12.73 -3.40
N VAL A 96 19.41 -13.29 -4.40
CA VAL A 96 18.07 -12.87 -4.84
C VAL A 96 17.09 -12.75 -3.68
N PHE A 97 17.06 -13.74 -2.80
CA PHE A 97 16.08 -13.81 -1.72
C PHE A 97 16.24 -12.65 -0.71
N TRP A 98 17.44 -12.46 -0.20
CA TRP A 98 17.67 -11.40 0.77
C TRP A 98 17.84 -10.01 0.12
N GLY A 99 18.33 -9.96 -1.12
CA GLY A 99 18.36 -8.74 -1.89
C GLY A 99 16.97 -8.16 -2.16
N ASP A 100 15.99 -9.02 -2.41
CA ASP A 100 14.59 -8.60 -2.57
C ASP A 100 13.99 -8.03 -1.27
N MET A 101 14.35 -8.60 -0.11
CA MET A 101 13.97 -8.07 1.19
C MET A 101 14.60 -6.70 1.45
N LEU A 102 15.90 -6.54 1.18
CA LEU A 102 16.58 -5.25 1.32
C LEU A 102 15.96 -4.14 0.44
N LEU A 103 15.51 -4.49 -0.77
CA LEU A 103 14.81 -3.53 -1.62
C LEU A 103 13.50 -3.06 -0.98
N GLY A 104 12.80 -3.95 -0.29
CA GLY A 104 11.62 -3.59 0.50
C GLY A 104 11.97 -2.64 1.64
N ASP A 105 13.03 -2.94 2.40
CA ASP A 105 13.47 -2.11 3.52
C ASP A 105 13.95 -0.72 3.05
N PHE A 106 14.67 -0.65 1.93
CA PHE A 106 15.11 0.63 1.35
C PHE A 106 13.92 1.46 0.85
N ASP A 107 12.91 0.80 0.29
CA ASP A 107 11.66 1.45 -0.11
C ASP A 107 10.94 2.05 1.09
N ASP A 108 10.85 1.32 2.21
CA ASP A 108 10.26 1.80 3.45
C ASP A 108 11.08 2.94 4.08
N VAL A 109 12.41 2.84 4.12
CA VAL A 109 13.29 3.92 4.60
C VAL A 109 12.98 5.22 3.86
N ASP A 110 12.78 5.15 2.54
CA ASP A 110 12.48 6.31 1.73
C ASP A 110 11.03 6.80 1.92
N LYS A 111 10.03 5.92 1.91
CA LYS A 111 8.62 6.28 2.09
C LYS A 111 8.33 6.87 3.47
N TYR A 112 9.02 6.38 4.51
CA TYR A 112 8.88 6.92 5.87
C TYR A 112 9.84 8.07 6.18
N MET A 113 10.63 8.52 5.19
CA MET A 113 11.55 9.65 5.31
C MET A 113 12.59 9.47 6.43
N VAL A 114 12.97 8.22 6.70
CA VAL A 114 13.94 7.87 7.75
C VAL A 114 15.34 8.38 7.37
N ASP A 115 16.10 8.86 8.34
CA ASP A 115 17.52 9.14 8.16
C ASP A 115 18.29 7.81 8.10
N ALA A 116 18.64 7.40 6.88
CA ALA A 116 19.29 6.12 6.64
C ALA A 116 20.68 6.04 7.32
N ARG A 117 21.43 7.17 7.38
CA ARG A 117 22.72 7.20 8.05
C ARG A 117 22.53 6.91 9.55
N GLN A 118 21.62 7.62 10.20
CA GLN A 118 21.36 7.43 11.62
C GLN A 118 20.80 6.03 11.91
N LEU A 119 19.89 5.53 11.07
CA LEU A 119 19.32 4.20 11.21
C LEU A 119 20.40 3.12 11.17
N PHE A 120 21.21 3.11 10.12
CA PHE A 120 22.21 2.06 9.92
C PHE A 120 23.40 2.18 10.90
N THR A 121 23.76 3.41 11.34
CA THR A 121 24.78 3.61 12.38
C THR A 121 24.26 3.16 13.75
N ASN A 122 23.04 3.55 14.14
CA ASN A 122 22.47 3.18 15.44
C ASN A 122 22.35 1.65 15.59
N ILE A 123 22.01 0.94 14.52
CA ILE A 123 21.95 -0.52 14.56
C ILE A 123 23.33 -1.15 14.70
N HIS A 124 24.36 -0.56 14.10
CA HIS A 124 25.74 -0.97 14.29
C HIS A 124 26.18 -0.76 15.77
N ASP A 125 25.92 0.42 16.31
CA ASP A 125 26.28 0.79 17.69
C ASP A 125 25.52 -0.02 18.73
N LEU A 126 24.24 -0.36 18.49
CA LEU A 126 23.43 -1.23 19.36
C LEU A 126 24.00 -2.66 19.48
N LYS A 127 24.87 -3.07 18.57
CA LYS A 127 25.53 -4.38 18.61
C LYS A 127 26.92 -4.36 19.23
N GLU A 128 27.59 -3.22 19.25
CA GLU A 128 28.81 -3.02 20.02
C GLU A 128 28.50 -2.83 21.53
N ILE A 129 27.31 -2.36 21.86
CA ILE A 129 26.81 -2.22 23.22
C ILE A 129 26.08 -3.52 23.55
N ASP A 130 26.75 -4.43 24.25
CA ASP A 130 26.26 -5.70 24.79
C ASP A 130 24.74 -5.78 25.03
N GLU A 131 24.19 -7.01 24.99
CA GLU A 131 22.80 -7.45 25.21
C GLU A 131 22.04 -6.80 26.39
N PHE A 132 22.65 -5.86 27.11
CA PHE A 132 22.14 -5.27 28.36
C PHE A 132 21.14 -4.12 28.21
N TYR A 133 20.95 -3.54 27.04
CA TYR A 133 20.11 -2.32 26.88
C TYR A 133 18.84 -2.50 26.05
N LEU A 134 18.64 -3.62 25.37
CA LEU A 134 17.38 -3.92 24.69
C LEU A 134 16.46 -4.71 25.60
N THR A 135 15.20 -4.34 25.69
CA THR A 135 14.19 -5.17 26.33
C THR A 135 14.02 -6.46 25.53
N GLU A 136 13.61 -7.55 26.18
CA GLU A 136 13.33 -8.84 25.51
C GLU A 136 12.38 -8.66 24.31
N GLU A 137 11.43 -7.75 24.43
CA GLU A 137 10.47 -7.40 23.37
C GLU A 137 11.14 -6.72 22.15
N GLN A 138 12.11 -5.85 22.40
CA GLN A 138 12.91 -5.23 21.34
C GLN A 138 13.88 -6.20 20.67
N ILE A 139 14.46 -7.12 21.44
CA ILE A 139 15.30 -8.22 20.92
C ILE A 139 14.45 -9.16 20.06
N GLU A 140 13.22 -9.50 20.48
CA GLU A 140 12.30 -10.31 19.68
C GLU A 140 11.89 -9.63 18.37
N ILE A 141 11.61 -8.33 18.39
CA ILE A 141 11.30 -7.56 17.18
C ILE A 141 12.48 -7.58 16.22
N VAL A 142 13.71 -7.33 16.71
CA VAL A 142 14.93 -7.40 15.90
C VAL A 142 15.17 -8.81 15.38
N LYS A 143 15.02 -9.84 16.21
CA LYS A 143 15.16 -11.25 15.80
C LYS A 143 14.07 -11.66 14.79
N ARG A 144 12.85 -11.23 14.98
CA ARG A 144 11.72 -11.54 14.08
C ARG A 144 11.85 -10.87 12.73
N PHE A 145 12.31 -9.62 12.70
CA PHE A 145 12.52 -8.86 11.48
C PHE A 145 13.72 -9.38 10.67
N TRP A 146 14.80 -9.76 11.35
CA TRP A 146 16.07 -10.16 10.72
C TRP A 146 16.41 -11.64 10.86
N GLY A 147 15.67 -12.40 11.66
CA GLY A 147 15.91 -13.82 11.92
C GLY A 147 15.73 -14.71 10.68
N HIS A 148 14.91 -14.31 9.74
CA HIS A 148 14.73 -15.03 8.48
C HIS A 148 15.90 -14.83 7.48
N LEU A 149 16.72 -13.80 7.68
CA LEU A 149 17.85 -13.49 6.80
C LEU A 149 19.11 -14.36 7.11
N PHE A 150 19.18 -15.02 8.25
CA PHE A 150 20.47 -15.46 8.80
C PHE A 150 20.54 -16.89 9.35
N PHE A 151 19.62 -17.78 9.08
CA PHE A 151 19.74 -19.17 9.55
C PHE A 151 19.75 -20.17 8.42
N PRO A 152 20.98 -20.63 8.01
CA PRO A 152 21.35 -22.00 8.32
C PRO A 152 22.82 -22.14 8.76
N SER A 153 23.02 -22.92 9.85
CA SER A 153 24.26 -23.49 10.38
C SER A 153 25.27 -22.62 11.15
N THR A 154 25.53 -23.02 12.38
CA THR A 154 26.56 -22.62 13.38
C THR A 154 26.61 -21.16 13.80
N GLU A 155 26.33 -20.91 15.10
CA GLU A 155 26.14 -19.58 15.71
C GLU A 155 27.30 -18.56 15.54
N SER A 156 28.55 -19.02 15.38
CA SER A 156 29.72 -18.14 15.33
C SER A 156 29.96 -17.48 13.95
N ASP A 157 29.77 -18.21 12.86
CA ASP A 157 30.02 -17.70 11.50
C ASP A 157 28.93 -16.76 11.04
N ASN A 158 27.69 -17.01 11.46
CA ASN A 158 26.52 -16.21 11.15
C ASN A 158 26.59 -14.81 11.78
N LYS A 159 27.12 -14.70 13.01
CA LYS A 159 27.27 -13.41 13.71
C LYS A 159 28.28 -12.49 12.98
N GLN A 160 29.38 -13.04 12.50
CA GLN A 160 30.39 -12.25 11.76
C GLN A 160 29.89 -11.81 10.39
N GLN A 161 29.23 -12.68 9.64
CA GLN A 161 28.64 -12.32 8.33
C GLN A 161 27.57 -11.24 8.47
N PHE A 162 26.76 -11.33 9.52
CA PHE A 162 25.75 -10.31 9.84
C PHE A 162 26.38 -8.95 10.15
N ILE A 163 27.39 -8.87 11.00
CA ILE A 163 28.10 -7.60 11.30
C ILE A 163 28.70 -7.01 10.03
N GLN A 164 29.31 -7.82 9.19
CA GLN A 164 29.90 -7.39 7.92
C GLN A 164 28.84 -6.83 6.94
N LEU A 165 27.64 -7.42 6.90
CA LEU A 165 26.55 -6.90 6.07
C LEU A 165 26.07 -5.52 6.58
N TRP A 166 25.90 -5.38 7.88
CA TRP A 166 25.48 -4.10 8.48
C TRP A 166 26.47 -2.96 8.20
N GLN A 167 27.75 -3.25 8.19
CA GLN A 167 28.78 -2.26 7.88
C GLN A 167 28.65 -1.68 6.48
N ILE A 168 28.10 -2.42 5.54
CA ILE A 168 27.93 -1.98 4.15
C ILE A 168 26.53 -1.49 3.79
N LEU A 169 25.53 -1.65 4.68
CA LEU A 169 24.12 -1.33 4.33
C LEU A 169 23.94 0.12 3.93
N PHE A 170 24.54 1.05 4.65
CA PHE A 170 24.47 2.46 4.30
C PHE A 170 25.14 2.76 2.95
N ASP A 171 26.31 2.19 2.70
CA ASP A 171 27.03 2.34 1.44
C ASP A 171 26.27 1.66 0.28
N LEU A 172 25.63 0.52 0.56
CA LEU A 172 24.80 -0.18 -0.41
C LEU A 172 23.55 0.62 -0.78
N TYR A 173 22.85 1.16 0.23
CA TYR A 173 21.69 2.03 0.06
C TYR A 173 22.05 3.29 -0.75
N THR A 174 23.10 4.00 -0.36
CA THR A 174 23.53 5.23 -1.04
C THR A 174 24.05 4.92 -2.44
N GLY A 175 24.91 3.89 -2.59
CA GLY A 175 25.44 3.48 -3.87
C GLY A 175 24.38 3.03 -4.88
N LEU A 176 23.32 2.34 -4.41
CA LEU A 176 22.18 1.99 -5.27
C LEU A 176 21.45 3.25 -5.75
N ARG A 177 21.16 4.18 -4.84
CA ARG A 177 20.46 5.43 -5.18
C ARG A 177 21.25 6.30 -6.15
N ASP A 178 22.56 6.43 -5.93
CA ASP A 178 23.44 7.20 -6.81
C ASP A 178 23.49 6.60 -8.22
N GLU A 179 23.62 5.28 -8.32
CA GLU A 179 23.64 4.56 -9.59
C GLU A 179 22.32 4.73 -10.35
N LEU A 180 21.19 4.60 -9.67
CA LEU A 180 19.87 4.78 -10.27
C LEU A 180 19.65 6.24 -10.71
N SER A 181 19.97 7.20 -9.83
CA SER A 181 19.83 8.63 -10.11
C SER A 181 20.66 9.06 -11.31
N SER A 182 21.88 8.51 -11.47
CA SER A 182 22.75 8.79 -12.62
C SER A 182 22.13 8.42 -13.97
N ARG A 183 21.17 7.49 -13.95
CA ARG A 183 20.42 7.00 -15.13
C ARG A 183 19.01 7.56 -15.23
N ASN A 184 18.62 8.52 -14.40
CA ASN A 184 17.25 9.02 -14.24
C ASN A 184 16.24 7.89 -13.94
N LYS A 185 16.67 6.88 -13.17
CA LYS A 185 15.84 5.77 -12.69
C LYS A 185 15.66 5.85 -11.20
N ALA A 186 14.57 5.28 -10.70
CA ALA A 186 14.30 5.17 -9.28
C ALA A 186 13.40 3.97 -8.99
N TYR A 187 13.47 3.42 -7.77
CA TYR A 187 12.40 2.60 -7.21
C TYR A 187 11.32 3.50 -6.57
N GLU A 188 10.21 2.92 -6.17
CA GLU A 188 9.03 3.69 -5.74
C GLU A 188 9.32 4.62 -4.55
N GLY A 189 9.99 4.11 -3.49
CA GLY A 189 10.34 4.91 -2.32
C GLY A 189 11.24 6.10 -2.65
N MET A 190 12.21 5.97 -3.58
CA MET A 190 13.01 7.10 -4.05
C MET A 190 12.15 8.20 -4.67
N ILE A 191 11.14 7.83 -5.45
CA ILE A 191 10.19 8.77 -6.06
C ILE A 191 9.41 9.50 -4.97
N PHE A 192 8.87 8.75 -4.00
CA PHE A 192 8.12 9.33 -2.88
C PHE A 192 8.96 10.29 -2.07
N ARG A 193 10.21 9.91 -1.75
CA ARG A 193 11.15 10.78 -1.03
C ARG A 193 11.48 12.04 -1.84
N ASP A 194 11.75 11.94 -3.14
CA ASP A 194 12.03 13.09 -4.00
C ASP A 194 10.90 14.11 -3.95
N VAL A 195 9.66 13.67 -4.20
CA VAL A 195 8.49 14.55 -4.16
C VAL A 195 8.28 15.15 -2.77
N ALA A 196 8.46 14.35 -1.70
CA ALA A 196 8.33 14.83 -0.33
C ALA A 196 9.39 15.88 0.03
N GLU A 197 10.65 15.66 -0.35
CA GLU A 197 11.74 16.61 -0.09
C GLU A 197 11.54 17.92 -0.84
N ARG A 198 11.10 17.87 -2.10
CA ARG A 198 10.76 19.06 -2.89
C ARG A 198 9.57 19.80 -2.27
N SER A 199 8.59 19.07 -1.76
CA SER A 199 7.45 19.63 -1.02
C SER A 199 7.89 20.35 0.26
N LYS A 200 8.81 19.75 1.05
CA LYS A 200 9.41 20.38 2.24
C LYS A 200 10.15 21.68 1.90
N ARG A 201 10.90 21.69 0.79
CA ARG A 201 11.60 22.89 0.31
C ARG A 201 10.67 23.92 -0.34
N LYS A 202 9.35 23.62 -0.42
CA LYS A 202 8.33 24.44 -1.08
C LYS A 202 8.68 24.78 -2.53
N GLU A 203 9.34 23.85 -3.21
CA GLU A 203 9.59 23.98 -4.64
C GLU A 203 8.27 23.98 -5.41
N SER A 204 8.18 24.75 -6.48
CA SER A 204 7.00 24.72 -7.33
C SER A 204 6.86 23.38 -8.02
N ILE A 205 5.88 22.59 -7.58
CA ILE A 205 5.51 21.35 -8.24
C ILE A 205 4.45 21.67 -9.29
N ASN A 206 4.75 21.37 -10.55
CA ASN A 206 3.85 21.65 -11.65
C ASN A 206 2.66 20.67 -11.63
N LEU A 207 1.50 21.15 -11.19
CA LEU A 207 0.24 20.44 -11.16
C LEU A 207 -0.76 21.16 -12.05
N PRO A 208 -1.19 20.59 -13.18
CA PRO A 208 -2.10 21.25 -14.13
C PRO A 208 -3.57 21.24 -13.65
N TYR A 209 -3.80 20.99 -12.36
CA TYR A 209 -5.13 20.84 -11.76
C TYR A 209 -5.44 22.02 -10.85
N THR A 210 -6.69 22.46 -10.87
CA THR A 210 -7.17 23.49 -9.94
C THR A 210 -7.31 22.97 -8.52
N GLN A 211 -7.52 21.67 -8.37
CA GLN A 211 -7.62 20.98 -7.08
C GLN A 211 -7.19 19.53 -7.21
N VAL A 212 -6.54 19.02 -6.17
CA VAL A 212 -6.17 17.60 -6.01
C VAL A 212 -6.94 17.04 -4.82
N VAL A 213 -7.77 16.05 -5.08
CA VAL A 213 -8.74 15.50 -4.12
C VAL A 213 -8.32 14.09 -3.73
N PHE A 214 -7.95 13.90 -2.48
CA PHE A 214 -7.55 12.60 -1.92
C PHE A 214 -8.76 11.91 -1.28
N ILE A 215 -9.03 10.65 -1.66
CA ILE A 215 -10.25 9.96 -1.27
C ILE A 215 -9.95 8.55 -0.76
N GLY A 216 -10.46 8.22 0.44
CA GLY A 216 -10.49 6.86 0.97
C GLY A 216 -9.14 6.32 1.45
N PHE A 217 -8.22 7.19 1.84
CA PHE A 217 -6.98 6.81 2.50
C PHE A 217 -7.23 6.47 3.98
N ASN A 218 -6.34 5.67 4.57
CA ASN A 218 -6.34 5.37 6.00
C ASN A 218 -4.95 5.58 6.59
N ALA A 219 -4.09 4.55 6.59
CA ALA A 219 -2.68 4.72 6.92
C ALA A 219 -1.97 5.40 5.73
N ILE A 220 -1.23 6.47 6.02
CA ILE A 220 -0.41 7.21 5.05
C ILE A 220 1.04 7.21 5.50
N THR A 221 1.95 7.10 4.55
CA THR A 221 3.39 7.19 4.80
C THR A 221 3.80 8.63 5.12
N GLU A 222 4.98 8.82 5.71
CA GLU A 222 5.46 10.18 6.01
C GLU A 222 5.69 11.00 4.73
N ALA A 223 6.14 10.37 3.64
CA ALA A 223 6.29 11.06 2.36
C ALA A 223 4.95 11.54 1.78
N GLU A 224 3.91 10.69 1.82
CA GLU A 224 2.55 11.08 1.41
C GLU A 224 2.01 12.21 2.27
N LYS A 225 2.19 12.12 3.57
CA LYS A 225 1.75 13.12 4.52
C LYS A 225 2.38 14.50 4.24
N ILE A 226 3.69 14.55 4.02
CA ILE A 226 4.42 15.78 3.67
C ILE A 226 3.89 16.38 2.37
N PHE A 227 3.65 15.55 1.36
CA PHE A 227 3.10 16.00 0.09
C PHE A 227 1.67 16.52 0.24
N MET A 228 0.81 15.81 0.98
CA MET A 228 -0.55 16.24 1.28
C MET A 228 -0.57 17.57 2.07
N GLU A 229 0.33 17.74 3.04
CA GLU A 229 0.50 19.00 3.79
C GLU A 229 0.89 20.15 2.87
N TYR A 230 1.85 19.92 1.97
CA TYR A 230 2.23 20.92 0.97
C TYR A 230 1.04 21.34 0.13
N LEU A 231 0.24 20.39 -0.40
CA LEU A 231 -0.94 20.70 -1.22
C LEU A 231 -2.05 21.42 -0.43
N ARG A 232 -2.23 21.05 0.84
CA ARG A 232 -3.13 21.73 1.76
C ARG A 232 -2.69 23.20 1.95
N ASP A 233 -1.43 23.42 2.22
CA ASP A 233 -0.86 24.72 2.57
C ASP A 233 -0.87 25.70 1.39
N ILE A 234 -0.71 25.21 0.15
CA ILE A 234 -0.89 26.01 -1.07
C ILE A 234 -2.34 26.13 -1.53
N GLY A 235 -3.27 25.51 -0.80
CA GLY A 235 -4.71 25.67 -0.99
C GLY A 235 -5.36 24.80 -2.06
N ILE A 236 -4.62 23.93 -2.77
CA ILE A 236 -5.15 23.07 -3.83
C ILE A 236 -5.52 21.66 -3.37
N GLY A 237 -5.04 21.21 -2.21
CA GLY A 237 -5.39 19.89 -1.62
C GLY A 237 -6.80 19.91 -1.02
N ASP A 238 -7.52 18.79 -1.16
CA ASP A 238 -8.80 18.50 -0.52
C ASP A 238 -8.87 17.02 -0.15
N PHE A 239 -9.48 16.66 0.98
CA PHE A 239 -9.28 15.35 1.59
C PHE A 239 -10.60 14.76 2.08
N TYR A 240 -10.89 13.50 1.73
CA TYR A 240 -12.12 12.81 2.07
C TYR A 240 -11.83 11.41 2.61
N TRP A 241 -12.32 11.16 3.83
CA TRP A 241 -12.06 9.96 4.61
C TRP A 241 -13.32 9.11 4.68
N ASP A 242 -13.21 7.82 4.43
CA ASP A 242 -14.28 6.87 4.62
C ASP A 242 -14.22 6.29 6.04
N TYR A 243 -15.25 6.49 6.83
CA TYR A 243 -15.28 6.04 8.21
C TYR A 243 -16.72 5.86 8.70
N TYR A 244 -16.83 5.04 9.74
CA TYR A 244 -18.07 4.88 10.49
C TYR A 244 -17.95 5.67 11.79
N ALA A 245 -18.77 6.70 11.96
CA ALA A 245 -18.64 7.65 13.06
C ALA A 245 -18.57 7.01 14.47
N PRO A 246 -19.36 5.97 14.81
CA PRO A 246 -19.23 5.29 16.10
C PRO A 246 -17.83 4.71 16.37
N THR A 247 -17.11 4.24 15.34
CA THR A 247 -15.76 3.65 15.53
C THR A 247 -14.70 4.69 15.86
N LEU A 248 -14.91 5.96 15.49
CA LEU A 248 -13.98 7.05 15.82
C LEU A 248 -13.98 7.39 17.31
N GLN A 249 -15.06 7.09 18.02
CA GLN A 249 -15.21 7.38 19.45
C GLN A 249 -14.73 6.23 20.33
N ASP A 250 -14.54 5.04 19.75
CA ASP A 250 -14.06 3.87 20.46
C ASP A 250 -12.53 3.84 20.50
N SER A 251 -11.97 4.16 21.66
CA SER A 251 -10.49 4.15 21.87
C SER A 251 -9.85 2.75 21.75
N TYR A 252 -10.63 1.70 21.88
CA TYR A 252 -10.16 0.31 21.73
C TYR A 252 -10.17 -0.15 20.27
N ASN A 253 -10.88 0.55 19.38
CA ASN A 253 -10.96 0.20 17.97
C ASN A 253 -9.77 0.79 17.19
N LYS A 254 -8.73 -0.02 17.02
CA LYS A 254 -7.52 0.38 16.31
C LYS A 254 -7.74 0.68 14.82
N ALA A 255 -8.83 0.23 14.22
CA ALA A 255 -9.14 0.53 12.81
C ALA A 255 -9.31 2.04 12.54
N ALA A 256 -9.74 2.80 13.56
CA ALA A 256 -9.91 4.25 13.47
C ALA A 256 -8.68 5.06 13.92
N PHE A 257 -7.59 4.39 14.31
CA PHE A 257 -6.42 5.04 14.91
C PHE A 257 -5.83 6.16 14.02
N PHE A 258 -5.58 5.84 12.75
CA PHE A 258 -5.04 6.82 11.80
C PHE A 258 -6.07 7.86 11.36
N LEU A 259 -7.35 7.49 11.26
CA LEU A 259 -8.41 8.34 10.75
C LEU A 259 -8.64 9.58 11.62
N ASN A 260 -8.56 9.45 12.94
CA ASN A 260 -8.74 10.58 13.85
C ASN A 260 -7.66 11.67 13.66
N ASP A 261 -6.39 11.27 13.50
CA ASP A 261 -5.31 12.21 13.23
C ASP A 261 -5.43 12.81 11.83
N ASN A 262 -5.72 11.98 10.84
CA ASN A 262 -5.86 12.40 9.45
C ASN A 262 -7.00 13.41 9.27
N LYS A 263 -8.18 13.16 9.84
CA LYS A 263 -9.33 14.10 9.78
C LYS A 263 -8.99 15.47 10.38
N ARG A 264 -8.28 15.47 11.50
CA ARG A 264 -7.84 16.72 12.15
C ARG A 264 -6.82 17.47 11.31
N ARG A 265 -5.87 16.76 10.71
CA ARG A 265 -4.77 17.33 9.93
C ARG A 265 -5.19 17.76 8.53
N PHE A 266 -6.09 17.01 7.93
CA PHE A 266 -6.55 17.16 6.55
C PHE A 266 -8.08 17.25 6.48
N PRO A 267 -8.68 18.39 6.85
CA PRO A 267 -10.13 18.55 6.80
C PRO A 267 -10.65 18.63 5.36
N SER A 268 -11.87 18.15 5.16
CA SER A 268 -12.59 18.25 3.89
C SER A 268 -13.12 19.67 3.66
N LYS A 269 -13.05 20.17 2.42
CA LYS A 269 -13.57 21.49 2.03
C LYS A 269 -15.07 21.49 1.70
N ILE A 270 -15.64 20.30 1.40
CA ILE A 270 -17.08 20.10 1.19
C ILE A 270 -17.56 19.17 2.29
N GLU A 271 -18.61 19.55 2.99
CA GLU A 271 -19.30 18.65 3.88
C GLU A 271 -19.97 17.56 3.06
N ILE A 272 -19.68 16.31 3.39
CA ILE A 272 -20.37 15.14 2.87
C ILE A 272 -21.25 14.64 3.99
N ASP A 273 -22.55 14.55 3.75
CA ASP A 273 -23.49 14.06 4.75
C ASP A 273 -23.03 12.71 5.33
N GLU A 274 -22.78 12.71 6.63
CA GLU A 274 -22.46 11.50 7.37
C GLU A 274 -23.77 10.73 7.59
N HIS A 275 -24.14 9.90 6.65
CA HIS A 275 -25.27 8.99 6.87
C HIS A 275 -24.84 7.89 7.85
N ILE A 276 -25.19 8.07 9.10
CA ILE A 276 -25.20 6.98 10.10
C ILE A 276 -26.41 6.10 9.78
N GLU A 277 -26.28 5.30 8.73
CA GLU A 277 -27.29 4.31 8.41
C GLU A 277 -26.89 2.97 9.02
N GLN A 278 -27.78 2.43 9.79
CA GLN A 278 -27.86 1.05 10.30
C GLN A 278 -26.55 0.41 10.79
N THR A 279 -26.58 -0.04 12.02
CA THR A 279 -25.56 -0.95 12.57
C THR A 279 -25.39 -2.16 11.63
N PRO A 280 -24.18 -2.49 11.17
CA PRO A 280 -23.97 -3.65 10.32
C PRO A 280 -24.40 -4.91 11.04
N GLN A 281 -25.08 -5.82 10.34
CA GLN A 281 -25.36 -7.16 10.86
C GLN A 281 -24.07 -7.97 10.73
N ILE A 282 -23.57 -8.49 11.85
CA ILE A 282 -22.33 -9.25 11.92
C ILE A 282 -22.67 -10.66 12.40
N GLU A 283 -22.29 -11.67 11.62
CA GLU A 283 -22.35 -13.07 11.98
C GLU A 283 -20.92 -13.62 12.11
N LEU A 284 -20.63 -14.30 13.22
CA LEU A 284 -19.36 -14.95 13.48
C LEU A 284 -19.52 -16.45 13.39
N ILE A 285 -18.85 -17.07 12.41
CA ILE A 285 -18.88 -18.52 12.19
C ILE A 285 -17.48 -19.07 12.45
N SER A 286 -17.36 -19.92 13.47
CA SER A 286 -16.08 -20.56 13.83
C SER A 286 -15.94 -21.89 13.09
N ILE A 287 -14.88 -22.01 12.28
CA ILE A 287 -14.56 -23.22 11.52
C ILE A 287 -13.11 -23.57 11.73
N PRO A 288 -12.80 -24.79 12.18
CA PRO A 288 -11.44 -25.15 12.60
C PRO A 288 -10.43 -25.36 11.46
N SER A 289 -10.87 -25.33 10.22
CA SER A 289 -10.02 -25.59 9.03
C SER A 289 -10.09 -24.43 8.05
N ALA A 290 -8.95 -23.94 7.58
CA ALA A 290 -8.84 -22.89 6.58
C ALA A 290 -9.60 -23.24 5.27
N VAL A 291 -9.42 -24.47 4.76
CA VAL A 291 -10.19 -24.97 3.61
C VAL A 291 -11.68 -25.12 3.94
N GLY A 292 -12.02 -25.49 5.19
CA GLY A 292 -13.39 -25.55 5.68
C GLY A 292 -14.03 -24.15 5.66
N GLN A 293 -13.31 -23.09 6.02
CA GLN A 293 -13.78 -21.71 5.93
C GLN A 293 -14.10 -21.34 4.47
N ALA A 294 -13.23 -21.70 3.53
CA ALA A 294 -13.49 -21.47 2.11
C ALA A 294 -14.76 -22.21 1.63
N LYS A 295 -14.96 -23.46 2.05
CA LYS A 295 -16.16 -24.24 1.71
C LYS A 295 -17.44 -23.68 2.34
N GLN A 296 -17.36 -23.14 3.56
CA GLN A 296 -18.51 -22.52 4.21
C GLN A 296 -19.04 -21.31 3.44
N ALA A 297 -18.17 -20.64 2.69
CA ALA A 297 -18.61 -19.55 1.81
C ALA A 297 -19.62 -20.01 0.75
N THR A 298 -19.54 -21.28 0.29
CA THR A 298 -20.57 -21.86 -0.60
C THR A 298 -21.94 -21.82 0.02
N ASP A 299 -22.08 -22.31 1.26
CA ASP A 299 -23.37 -22.37 1.96
C ASP A 299 -23.92 -20.96 2.22
N ILE A 300 -23.03 -20.03 2.58
CA ILE A 300 -23.41 -18.63 2.80
C ILE A 300 -23.90 -17.99 1.51
N LEU A 301 -23.15 -18.13 0.42
CA LEU A 301 -23.51 -17.57 -0.89
C LEU A 301 -24.81 -18.19 -1.41
N GLN A 302 -24.97 -19.51 -1.27
CA GLN A 302 -26.20 -20.21 -1.67
C GLN A 302 -27.39 -19.71 -0.85
N SER A 303 -27.24 -19.58 0.46
CA SER A 303 -28.29 -19.01 1.32
C SER A 303 -28.68 -17.59 0.91
N LEU A 304 -27.71 -16.76 0.54
CA LEU A 304 -27.98 -15.40 0.06
C LEU A 304 -28.73 -15.40 -1.29
N ILE A 305 -28.43 -16.36 -2.18
CA ILE A 305 -29.14 -16.55 -3.45
C ILE A 305 -30.58 -17.01 -3.19
N ASP A 306 -30.74 -18.06 -2.38
CA ASP A 306 -32.04 -18.66 -2.07
C ASP A 306 -32.99 -17.67 -1.39
N ASN A 307 -32.45 -16.79 -0.55
CA ASN A 307 -33.20 -15.74 0.13
C ASN A 307 -33.37 -14.44 -0.71
N ASN A 308 -32.97 -14.43 -1.97
CA ASN A 308 -33.01 -13.27 -2.86
C ASN A 308 -32.21 -12.03 -2.35
N HIS A 309 -31.23 -12.23 -1.49
CA HIS A 309 -30.32 -11.18 -1.05
C HIS A 309 -29.15 -10.99 -2.02
N LEU A 310 -28.81 -12.01 -2.80
CA LEU A 310 -27.78 -12.01 -3.84
C LEU A 310 -28.39 -12.45 -5.17
N SER A 311 -28.30 -11.59 -6.18
CA SER A 311 -28.55 -11.99 -7.57
C SER A 311 -27.26 -12.49 -8.19
N PRO A 312 -27.16 -13.72 -8.69
CA PRO A 312 -25.96 -14.25 -9.33
C PRO A 312 -25.46 -13.39 -10.49
N GLU A 313 -26.38 -12.75 -11.22
CA GLU A 313 -26.07 -11.87 -12.36
C GLU A 313 -25.58 -10.47 -11.94
N LYS A 314 -25.84 -10.05 -10.71
CA LYS A 314 -25.56 -8.72 -10.18
C LYS A 314 -24.81 -8.74 -8.84
N ALA A 315 -23.92 -9.71 -8.69
CA ALA A 315 -23.15 -9.90 -7.44
C ALA A 315 -22.09 -8.81 -7.15
N ILE A 316 -22.08 -7.72 -7.92
CA ILE A 316 -21.09 -6.62 -7.78
C ILE A 316 -21.09 -5.97 -6.37
N ASN A 317 -22.17 -6.11 -5.61
CA ASN A 317 -22.27 -5.58 -4.25
C ASN A 317 -21.81 -6.58 -3.17
N THR A 318 -21.30 -7.74 -3.57
CA THR A 318 -20.81 -8.79 -2.68
C THR A 318 -19.31 -8.92 -2.81
N ALA A 319 -18.59 -8.91 -1.69
CA ALA A 319 -17.15 -9.08 -1.65
C ALA A 319 -16.78 -10.23 -0.72
N ILE A 320 -15.87 -11.08 -1.17
CA ILE A 320 -15.20 -12.09 -0.34
C ILE A 320 -13.79 -11.57 -0.07
N VAL A 321 -13.45 -11.40 1.20
CA VAL A 321 -12.14 -10.92 1.64
C VAL A 321 -11.34 -12.09 2.19
N LEU A 322 -10.19 -12.37 1.60
CA LEU A 322 -9.27 -13.42 2.03
C LEU A 322 -8.06 -12.77 2.71
N PRO A 323 -7.89 -12.92 4.03
CA PRO A 323 -6.69 -12.46 4.71
C PRO A 323 -5.45 -13.31 4.39
N ASP A 324 -5.68 -14.53 3.91
CA ASP A 324 -4.64 -15.48 3.49
C ASP A 324 -4.81 -15.77 1.99
N GLU A 325 -3.80 -15.43 1.19
CA GLU A 325 -3.81 -15.58 -0.27
C GLU A 325 -3.79 -17.04 -0.72
N GLU A 326 -3.29 -17.96 0.10
CA GLU A 326 -3.30 -19.40 -0.19
C GLU A 326 -4.71 -19.97 -0.31
N LEU A 327 -5.70 -19.30 0.29
CA LEU A 327 -7.11 -19.68 0.19
C LEU A 327 -7.78 -19.27 -1.11
N LEU A 328 -7.10 -18.59 -2.03
CA LEU A 328 -7.69 -18.14 -3.30
C LEU A 328 -8.26 -19.31 -4.11
N LEU A 329 -7.47 -20.36 -4.37
CA LEU A 329 -7.95 -21.50 -5.14
C LEU A 329 -9.07 -22.28 -4.42
N PRO A 330 -8.94 -22.68 -3.14
CA PRO A 330 -10.05 -23.28 -2.40
C PRO A 330 -11.33 -22.44 -2.47
N MET A 331 -11.22 -21.11 -2.38
CA MET A 331 -12.36 -20.21 -2.46
C MET A 331 -12.99 -20.19 -3.85
N LEU A 332 -12.20 -20.06 -4.91
CA LEU A 332 -12.71 -20.08 -6.30
C LEU A 332 -13.46 -21.37 -6.62
N TYR A 333 -12.97 -22.51 -6.13
CA TYR A 333 -13.66 -23.80 -6.28
C TYR A 333 -14.90 -23.95 -5.38
N SER A 334 -15.08 -23.06 -4.40
CA SER A 334 -16.19 -23.06 -3.47
C SER A 334 -17.30 -22.08 -3.87
N ILE A 335 -17.16 -21.37 -4.98
CA ILE A 335 -18.19 -20.44 -5.45
C ILE A 335 -19.32 -21.25 -6.11
N PRO A 336 -20.60 -20.99 -5.77
CA PRO A 336 -21.72 -21.64 -6.40
C PRO A 336 -21.71 -21.46 -7.93
N PRO A 337 -22.05 -22.51 -8.71
CA PRO A 337 -21.99 -22.47 -10.18
C PRO A 337 -22.96 -21.46 -10.82
N GLU A 338 -23.97 -21.03 -10.09
CA GLU A 338 -24.92 -19.98 -10.50
C GLU A 338 -24.23 -18.62 -10.66
N ILE A 339 -23.11 -18.38 -9.93
CA ILE A 339 -22.32 -17.18 -10.03
C ILE A 339 -21.28 -17.37 -11.14
N SER A 340 -21.64 -16.97 -12.35
CA SER A 340 -20.83 -17.19 -13.55
C SER A 340 -19.62 -16.24 -13.69
N THR A 341 -19.60 -15.12 -12.96
CA THR A 341 -18.57 -14.08 -13.12
C THR A 341 -18.01 -13.65 -11.77
N VAL A 342 -16.71 -13.83 -11.63
CA VAL A 342 -15.96 -13.44 -10.42
C VAL A 342 -14.80 -12.55 -10.82
N ASN A 343 -14.61 -11.46 -10.11
CA ASN A 343 -13.45 -10.60 -10.27
C ASN A 343 -12.48 -10.81 -9.11
N THR A 344 -11.31 -11.34 -9.40
CA THR A 344 -10.20 -11.51 -8.44
C THR A 344 -9.21 -10.36 -8.55
N THR A 345 -8.82 -9.79 -7.39
CA THR A 345 -7.76 -8.77 -7.31
C THR A 345 -6.42 -9.33 -6.87
N MET A 346 -6.42 -10.56 -6.37
CA MET A 346 -5.22 -11.26 -5.91
C MET A 346 -4.53 -11.92 -7.09
N GLY A 347 -3.19 -11.87 -7.12
CA GLY A 347 -2.39 -12.68 -8.03
C GLY A 347 -2.29 -14.12 -7.52
N TYR A 348 -2.09 -15.06 -8.42
CA TYR A 348 -1.72 -16.43 -8.08
C TYR A 348 -0.27 -16.65 -8.50
N THR A 349 0.56 -17.06 -7.53
CA THR A 349 1.99 -17.23 -7.75
C THR A 349 2.26 -18.36 -8.74
N LEU A 350 2.99 -18.09 -9.81
CA LEU A 350 3.32 -19.08 -10.86
C LEU A 350 4.00 -20.32 -10.28
N GLN A 351 4.80 -20.14 -9.24
CA GLN A 351 5.50 -21.22 -8.50
C GLN A 351 4.53 -22.32 -8.02
N HIS A 352 3.28 -21.98 -7.68
CA HIS A 352 2.28 -22.93 -7.20
C HIS A 352 1.43 -23.54 -8.33
N THR A 353 1.75 -23.23 -9.59
CA THR A 353 1.04 -23.80 -10.75
C THR A 353 1.68 -25.13 -11.16
N THR A 354 0.86 -26.00 -11.76
CA THR A 354 1.34 -27.26 -12.34
C THR A 354 2.35 -27.04 -13.47
N VAL A 355 2.29 -25.87 -14.14
CA VAL A 355 3.22 -25.50 -15.22
C VAL A 355 4.62 -25.23 -14.67
N ALA A 356 4.75 -24.69 -13.47
CA ALA A 356 6.05 -24.44 -12.85
C ALA A 356 6.68 -25.74 -12.26
N ALA A 357 5.87 -26.77 -12.06
CA ALA A 357 6.33 -28.09 -11.57
C ALA A 357 6.86 -29.02 -12.68
N LEU A 358 6.72 -28.63 -13.96
CA LEU A 358 7.25 -29.32 -15.13
C LEU A 358 8.67 -28.85 -15.46
#